data_bbd614af13cb2aaa441d041232d95004
#
_entry.id   bbd614af13cb2aaa441d041232d95004
#
_cell.length_a   1.000
_cell.length_b   1.000
_cell.length_c   1.000
_cell.angle_alpha   90.00
_cell.angle_beta   90.00
_cell.angle_gamma   90.00
#
_symmetry.space_group_name_H-M   'P 1'
#
loop_
_entity.id
_entity.type
_entity.pdbx_description
1 polymer ?
#
loop_
_entity_poly.entity_id
_entity_poly.type
_entity_poly.pdbx_seq_one_letter_code
_entity_poly.pdbx_strand_id
1 'polypeptide(L)'
;MKKILIIVLLAMLGWESASACTNLIVGKKASTDGSVMCSYNCDGFGFSGSLSYSPSGRHEPGELIAIHGWGPSHEGRYVKQVEYTYNVVGLMNEKQVSIVETTFDGRLELVNPDGLLDYFSLMRLALQRSSTAREAIRCMAELVEEYGYNSSGETITICDPEEAWIMEIIGKGPDRKGAVWVALRVPDDCICAHANLSRIRQIPLGKTSINSKNLKKINKPEIDCVYAYDVISFAREKGFFSGKDEEFSFRDAYCPIDFENVRYADARVWSFFRHHRTDMDQYLPYINGEFDVCDHLPLWVKPDTKLSMRDLQQDMRDHFEGTPLDMTSDMTAGPWGMPIRPLPMHFKDSDSLAYFRERPIACQQSGFTMTCQMRSWLPNDVGGVTWFNCDDANMVAYVPLYCCITQMPDCFRPENNPRAEFSDKSAFWMNNWVANMVYPRYSMMIGDLRKAQKELEDYYFEDQEEVLEAIKDMMPADRQSFLNRKSIAYAEKMMQRWDQLAKFLIVRYNDQIVRRVDENGQFIRWGHDTPGYDQQFIDAIGKSTGDRYLLKEVIDRRER
;
A
#
# COMPACT_ATOMS: atom_id res chain seq x y z
N MET A 1 -34.78 -4.66 25.28
CA MET A 1 -34.36 -5.51 24.14
C MET A 1 -34.39 -4.80 22.80
N LYS A 2 -35.44 -4.07 22.38
CA LYS A 2 -35.45 -3.35 21.09
C LYS A 2 -34.37 -2.24 20.94
N LYS A 3 -34.01 -1.52 22.01
CA LYS A 3 -32.98 -0.46 21.97
C LYS A 3 -31.54 -1.02 21.87
N ILE A 4 -31.28 -2.21 22.45
CA ILE A 4 -29.99 -2.88 22.36
C ILE A 4 -29.77 -3.45 20.95
N LEU A 5 -30.83 -3.95 20.30
CA LEU A 5 -30.76 -4.46 18.91
C LEU A 5 -30.49 -3.34 17.88
N ILE A 6 -31.00 -2.12 18.10
CA ILE A 6 -30.76 -0.96 17.22
C ILE A 6 -29.31 -0.44 17.37
N ILE A 7 -28.73 -0.49 18.57
CA ILE A 7 -27.33 -0.09 18.82
C ILE A 7 -26.36 -1.10 18.17
N VAL A 8 -26.67 -2.39 18.23
CA VAL A 8 -25.86 -3.43 17.57
C VAL A 8 -25.99 -3.36 16.04
N LEU A 9 -27.18 -3.04 15.50
CA LEU A 9 -27.37 -2.83 14.05
C LEU A 9 -26.70 -1.54 13.54
N LEU A 10 -26.66 -0.47 14.35
CA LEU A 10 -25.96 0.78 14.01
C LEU A 10 -24.45 0.64 14.16
N ALA A 11 -23.96 -0.21 15.05
CA ALA A 11 -22.54 -0.55 15.15
C ALA A 11 -22.06 -1.39 13.95
N MET A 12 -22.93 -2.25 13.36
CA MET A 12 -22.59 -3.00 12.14
C MET A 12 -22.65 -2.16 10.85
N LEU A 13 -23.31 -1.01 10.84
CA LEU A 13 -23.38 -0.12 9.68
C LEU A 13 -22.28 0.94 9.63
N GLY A 14 -21.43 1.03 10.65
CA GLY A 14 -20.32 1.99 10.76
C GLY A 14 -18.92 1.42 10.46
N TRP A 15 -18.80 0.15 10.10
CA TRP A 15 -17.51 -0.55 10.00
C TRP A 15 -17.07 -0.92 8.56
N GLU A 16 -17.66 -0.29 7.54
CA GLU A 16 -17.22 -0.51 6.14
C GLU A 16 -16.02 0.33 5.69
N SER A 17 -15.33 1.01 6.58
CA SER A 17 -14.10 1.75 6.23
C SER A 17 -12.85 1.09 6.83
N ALA A 18 -12.72 -0.23 6.71
CA ALA A 18 -11.41 -0.85 6.89
C ALA A 18 -10.49 -0.32 5.78
N SER A 19 -9.65 0.66 6.12
CA SER A 19 -8.50 1.03 5.30
C SER A 19 -7.64 -0.21 5.21
N ALA A 20 -7.44 -0.71 4.01
CA ALA A 20 -6.72 -1.93 3.78
C ALA A 20 -5.57 -1.64 2.83
N CYS A 21 -4.34 -1.80 3.27
CA CYS A 21 -3.12 -1.31 2.64
C CYS A 21 -2.17 -2.47 2.26
N THR A 22 -1.15 -2.20 1.46
CA THR A 22 -0.09 -3.15 1.13
C THR A 22 1.25 -2.44 1.15
N ASN A 23 2.24 -3.04 1.83
CA ASN A 23 3.62 -2.56 1.86
C ASN A 23 4.60 -3.65 1.44
N LEU A 24 5.53 -3.29 0.55
CA LEU A 24 6.65 -4.12 0.12
C LEU A 24 7.95 -3.42 0.55
N ILE A 25 8.97 -4.18 0.95
CA ILE A 25 10.23 -3.68 1.50
C ILE A 25 11.38 -4.39 0.80
N VAL A 26 12.39 -3.63 0.39
CA VAL A 26 13.62 -4.17 -0.22
C VAL A 26 14.83 -3.62 0.54
N GLY A 27 15.59 -4.52 1.16
CA GLY A 27 16.83 -4.17 1.86
C GLY A 27 17.94 -3.72 0.90
N LYS A 28 18.87 -2.89 1.37
CA LYS A 28 19.91 -2.25 0.52
C LYS A 28 20.79 -3.21 -0.26
N LYS A 29 21.00 -4.45 0.20
CA LYS A 29 21.76 -5.47 -0.52
C LYS A 29 20.89 -6.35 -1.41
N ALA A 30 19.56 -6.31 -1.22
CA ALA A 30 18.57 -6.93 -2.09
C ALA A 30 18.22 -6.05 -3.29
N SER A 31 18.53 -4.76 -3.26
CA SER A 31 18.33 -3.83 -4.39
C SER A 31 19.50 -3.83 -5.36
N THR A 32 19.24 -3.48 -6.62
CA THR A 32 20.26 -3.48 -7.71
C THR A 32 21.27 -2.36 -7.55
N ASP A 33 20.86 -1.20 -7.01
CA ASP A 33 21.66 0.00 -6.88
C ASP A 33 22.17 0.26 -5.45
N GLY A 34 21.76 -0.55 -4.47
CA GLY A 34 22.14 -0.39 -3.07
C GLY A 34 21.22 0.55 -2.28
N SER A 35 20.13 1.05 -2.86
CA SER A 35 19.11 1.81 -2.13
C SER A 35 18.28 0.92 -1.22
N VAL A 36 17.75 1.48 -0.13
CA VAL A 36 16.62 0.90 0.59
C VAL A 36 15.35 1.35 -0.10
N MET A 37 14.40 0.43 -0.32
CA MET A 37 13.13 0.76 -0.98
C MET A 37 11.95 0.23 -0.18
N CYS A 38 10.85 0.96 -0.19
CA CYS A 38 9.56 0.50 0.32
C CYS A 38 8.41 1.02 -0.54
N SER A 39 7.24 0.41 -0.38
CA SER A 39 6.05 0.81 -1.12
C SER A 39 4.84 0.96 -0.20
N TYR A 40 3.79 1.62 -0.71
CA TYR A 40 2.51 1.74 -0.03
C TYR A 40 1.36 1.91 -1.02
N ASN A 41 0.36 1.04 -0.93
CA ASN A 41 -0.99 1.30 -1.43
C ASN A 41 -1.87 1.68 -0.23
N CYS A 42 -2.45 2.87 -0.26
CA CYS A 42 -3.41 3.32 0.74
C CYS A 42 -4.81 3.10 0.20
N ASP A 43 -5.49 2.10 0.72
CA ASP A 43 -6.75 1.63 0.17
C ASP A 43 -7.92 1.95 1.11
N GLY A 44 -8.97 2.56 0.56
CA GLY A 44 -10.20 2.87 1.28
C GLY A 44 -11.33 3.22 0.31
N PHE A 45 -12.54 2.69 0.54
CA PHE A 45 -13.67 2.94 -0.34
C PHE A 45 -14.13 4.41 -0.30
N GLY A 46 -14.33 5.00 -1.48
CA GLY A 46 -14.72 6.40 -1.60
C GLY A 46 -13.64 7.39 -1.16
N PHE A 47 -12.39 6.97 -1.15
CA PHE A 47 -11.23 7.77 -0.80
C PHE A 47 -10.56 8.31 -2.07
N SER A 48 -10.60 9.62 -2.29
CA SER A 48 -9.77 10.29 -3.29
C SER A 48 -8.43 10.63 -2.67
N GLY A 49 -7.34 10.04 -3.18
CA GLY A 49 -6.01 10.28 -2.66
C GLY A 49 -5.46 11.68 -2.95
N SER A 50 -4.54 12.12 -2.14
CA SER A 50 -3.77 13.34 -2.34
C SER A 50 -2.40 13.21 -1.68
N LEU A 51 -1.46 14.07 -2.07
CA LEU A 51 -0.14 14.12 -1.46
C LEU A 51 -0.22 14.95 -0.17
N SER A 52 0.13 14.34 0.95
CA SER A 52 0.29 15.08 2.21
C SER A 52 1.60 15.89 2.18
N TYR A 53 1.59 17.05 2.83
CA TYR A 53 2.76 17.91 2.92
C TYR A 53 2.83 18.58 4.30
N SER A 54 4.02 18.58 4.90
CA SER A 54 4.30 19.33 6.13
C SER A 54 5.64 20.04 5.98
N PRO A 55 5.66 21.38 5.99
CA PRO A 55 6.91 22.13 5.87
C PRO A 55 7.78 21.94 7.12
N SER A 56 9.10 22.07 6.94
CA SER A 56 10.02 22.23 8.07
C SER A 56 9.76 23.55 8.79
N GLY A 57 10.05 23.58 10.09
CA GLY A 57 9.85 24.78 10.89
C GLY A 57 10.61 24.79 12.20
N ARG A 58 10.83 26.03 12.74
CA ARG A 58 11.26 26.24 14.11
C ARG A 58 10.06 26.58 14.97
N HIS A 59 10.04 26.09 16.18
CA HIS A 59 8.93 26.19 17.12
C HIS A 59 9.42 26.71 18.46
N GLU A 60 8.54 27.43 19.18
CA GLU A 60 8.87 27.91 20.50
C GLU A 60 8.90 26.80 21.55
N PRO A 61 9.79 26.85 22.54
CA PRO A 61 9.84 25.89 23.61
C PRO A 61 8.48 25.76 24.33
N GLY A 62 7.94 24.53 24.35
CA GLY A 62 6.65 24.24 25.00
C GLY A 62 5.41 24.52 24.15
N GLU A 63 5.57 24.88 22.88
CA GLU A 63 4.47 24.99 21.92
C GLU A 63 3.64 23.70 21.88
N LEU A 64 2.33 23.84 21.76
CA LEU A 64 1.39 22.72 21.61
C LEU A 64 0.83 22.73 20.19
N ILE A 65 0.84 21.57 19.55
CA ILE A 65 0.23 21.38 18.23
C ILE A 65 -1.02 20.52 18.33
N ALA A 66 -2.04 20.89 17.55
CA ALA A 66 -3.24 20.08 17.41
C ALA A 66 -2.94 18.79 16.66
N ILE A 67 -3.54 17.70 17.11
CA ILE A 67 -3.51 16.40 16.42
C ILE A 67 -4.61 16.36 15.38
N HIS A 68 -4.23 16.07 14.15
CA HIS A 68 -5.13 15.84 13.03
C HIS A 68 -4.97 14.40 12.57
N GLY A 69 -5.89 13.53 12.98
CA GLY A 69 -5.97 12.14 12.53
C GLY A 69 -6.92 11.97 11.35
N TRP A 70 -7.27 10.73 11.04
CA TRP A 70 -8.19 10.38 9.97
C TRP A 70 -9.64 10.82 10.19
N GLY A 71 -10.03 11.23 11.38
CA GLY A 71 -11.41 11.53 11.71
C GLY A 71 -11.61 12.78 12.55
N PRO A 72 -12.87 13.25 12.70
CA PRO A 72 -13.22 14.43 13.50
C PRO A 72 -13.01 14.24 15.02
N SER A 73 -12.70 13.03 15.47
CA SER A 73 -12.54 12.68 16.89
C SER A 73 -11.34 13.31 17.60
N HIS A 74 -10.44 13.98 16.85
CA HIS A 74 -9.19 14.52 17.36
C HIS A 74 -9.22 16.04 17.59
N GLU A 75 -10.34 16.71 17.33
CA GLU A 75 -10.47 18.15 17.60
C GLU A 75 -10.27 18.47 19.09
N GLY A 76 -9.41 19.48 19.36
CA GLY A 76 -9.09 19.91 20.72
C GLY A 76 -8.03 19.07 21.44
N ARG A 77 -7.39 18.11 20.78
CA ARG A 77 -6.29 17.30 21.34
C ARG A 77 -4.94 17.86 20.92
N TYR A 78 -4.00 17.97 21.84
CA TYR A 78 -2.71 18.62 21.64
C TYR A 78 -1.55 17.77 22.16
N VAL A 79 -0.42 17.82 21.45
CA VAL A 79 0.86 17.29 21.90
C VAL A 79 1.92 18.38 21.93
N LYS A 80 2.97 18.20 22.74
CA LYS A 80 4.11 19.11 22.76
C LYS A 80 4.86 19.06 21.44
N GLN A 81 5.20 20.23 20.88
CA GLN A 81 6.04 20.33 19.70
C GLN A 81 7.52 20.29 20.08
N VAL A 82 8.35 19.81 19.16
CA VAL A 82 9.80 19.90 19.23
C VAL A 82 10.27 21.26 18.68
N GLU A 83 11.49 21.70 19.02
CA GLU A 83 12.02 23.00 18.59
C GLU A 83 12.24 23.11 17.07
N TYR A 84 12.40 21.97 16.39
CA TYR A 84 12.56 21.90 14.93
C TYR A 84 11.85 20.69 14.35
N THR A 85 11.10 20.90 13.27
CA THR A 85 10.45 19.84 12.50
C THR A 85 11.04 19.76 11.09
N TYR A 86 11.20 18.54 10.58
CA TYR A 86 11.64 18.27 9.22
C TYR A 86 10.54 18.48 8.20
N ASN A 87 10.92 18.85 6.97
CA ASN A 87 10.05 18.84 5.80
C ASN A 87 9.62 17.42 5.46
N VAL A 88 8.31 17.22 5.20
CA VAL A 88 7.74 15.90 4.87
C VAL A 88 6.93 16.02 3.58
N VAL A 89 7.27 15.20 2.59
CA VAL A 89 6.57 15.09 1.30
C VAL A 89 5.96 13.69 1.19
N GLY A 90 4.64 13.60 1.20
CA GLY A 90 3.95 12.33 1.33
C GLY A 90 4.29 11.68 2.68
N LEU A 91 4.90 10.52 2.63
CA LEU A 91 5.34 9.76 3.81
C LEU A 91 6.86 9.59 3.86
N MET A 92 7.61 10.56 3.31
CA MET A 92 9.07 10.65 3.41
C MET A 92 9.49 12.05 3.83
N ASN A 93 10.45 12.16 4.75
CA ASN A 93 11.01 13.44 5.18
C ASN A 93 12.32 13.80 4.45
N GLU A 94 12.78 15.04 4.64
CA GLU A 94 14.01 15.56 4.02
C GLU A 94 15.31 14.88 4.47
N LYS A 95 15.25 13.95 5.43
CA LYS A 95 16.34 13.07 5.86
C LYS A 95 16.27 11.69 5.23
N GLN A 96 15.37 11.50 4.26
CA GLN A 96 15.08 10.23 3.60
C GLN A 96 14.50 9.17 4.57
N VAL A 97 13.91 9.55 5.68
CA VAL A 97 13.14 8.62 6.52
C VAL A 97 11.75 8.47 5.91
N SER A 98 11.35 7.24 5.62
CA SER A 98 10.00 6.90 5.14
C SER A 98 9.28 6.02 6.16
N ILE A 99 8.02 6.33 6.43
CA ILE A 99 7.16 5.55 7.34
C ILE A 99 5.82 5.30 6.65
N VAL A 100 5.48 4.03 6.45
CA VAL A 100 4.24 3.58 5.83
C VAL A 100 3.64 2.42 6.65
N GLU A 101 2.36 2.07 6.43
CA GLU A 101 1.68 1.13 7.32
C GLU A 101 0.69 0.20 6.61
N THR A 102 0.21 -0.81 7.36
CA THR A 102 -1.00 -1.57 7.06
C THR A 102 -1.73 -1.93 8.34
N THR A 103 -3.02 -1.64 8.41
CA THR A 103 -3.86 -2.02 9.53
C THR A 103 -4.10 -3.53 9.55
N PHE A 104 -3.78 -4.22 10.65
CA PHE A 104 -4.09 -5.63 10.85
C PHE A 104 -5.25 -5.87 11.84
N ASP A 105 -5.87 -4.80 12.35
CA ASP A 105 -6.90 -4.82 13.38
C ASP A 105 -6.50 -5.57 14.67
N GLY A 106 -6.33 -6.87 14.61
CA GLY A 106 -5.99 -7.70 15.76
C GLY A 106 -7.14 -7.81 16.78
N ARG A 107 -6.80 -7.83 18.06
CA ARG A 107 -7.78 -7.88 19.13
C ARG A 107 -8.41 -6.51 19.36
N LEU A 108 -9.62 -6.30 18.85
CA LEU A 108 -10.32 -5.01 18.90
C LEU A 108 -10.63 -4.54 20.35
N GLU A 109 -10.71 -5.44 21.32
CA GLU A 109 -10.83 -5.10 22.73
C GLU A 109 -9.61 -4.35 23.28
N LEU A 110 -8.51 -4.31 22.53
CA LEU A 110 -7.31 -3.56 22.89
C LEU A 110 -7.28 -2.12 22.35
N VAL A 111 -8.25 -1.71 21.54
CA VAL A 111 -8.40 -0.31 21.13
C VAL A 111 -8.70 0.54 22.35
N ASN A 112 -7.96 1.62 22.54
CA ASN A 112 -8.19 2.58 23.59
C ASN A 112 -8.74 3.89 23.02
N PRO A 113 -10.06 4.16 23.09
CA PRO A 113 -10.67 5.37 22.53
C PRO A 113 -10.21 6.67 23.22
N ASP A 114 -9.64 6.56 24.42
CA ASP A 114 -9.10 7.70 25.18
C ASP A 114 -7.63 7.97 24.85
N GLY A 115 -6.98 7.12 24.07
CA GLY A 115 -5.66 7.37 23.52
C GLY A 115 -5.67 8.63 22.64
N LEU A 116 -4.60 9.41 22.69
CA LEU A 116 -4.53 10.68 21.95
C LEU A 116 -4.12 10.47 20.50
N LEU A 117 -3.26 9.51 20.22
CA LEU A 117 -2.63 9.31 18.92
C LEU A 117 -3.24 8.14 18.17
N ASP A 118 -3.71 8.38 16.96
CA ASP A 118 -3.93 7.34 15.96
C ASP A 118 -2.61 7.02 15.21
N TYR A 119 -2.61 5.95 14.41
CA TYR A 119 -1.44 5.55 13.65
C TYR A 119 -0.94 6.65 12.70
N PHE A 120 -1.84 7.37 12.03
CA PHE A 120 -1.49 8.41 11.07
C PHE A 120 -0.81 9.61 11.75
N SER A 121 -1.37 10.09 12.87
CA SER A 121 -0.76 11.13 13.70
C SER A 121 0.60 10.71 14.24
N LEU A 122 0.72 9.44 14.67
CA LEU A 122 1.97 8.87 15.17
C LEU A 122 3.07 8.86 14.11
N MET A 123 2.75 8.38 12.90
CA MET A 123 3.68 8.37 11.76
C MET A 123 4.10 9.79 11.36
N ARG A 124 3.14 10.72 11.25
CA ARG A 124 3.40 12.12 10.89
C ARG A 124 4.34 12.80 11.89
N LEU A 125 4.08 12.64 13.19
CA LEU A 125 4.94 13.19 14.23
C LEU A 125 6.34 12.59 14.20
N ALA A 126 6.47 11.28 13.99
CA ALA A 126 7.76 10.61 13.88
C ALA A 126 8.55 11.10 12.65
N LEU A 127 7.90 11.25 11.49
CA LEU A 127 8.52 11.80 10.27
C LEU A 127 9.03 13.24 10.49
N GLN A 128 8.26 14.07 11.17
CA GLN A 128 8.67 15.45 11.46
C GLN A 128 9.83 15.57 12.45
N ARG A 129 10.12 14.51 13.24
CA ARG A 129 11.00 14.56 14.41
C ARG A 129 12.24 13.68 14.34
N SER A 130 12.35 12.82 13.31
CA SER A 130 13.38 11.79 13.25
C SER A 130 14.22 11.91 11.99
N SER A 131 15.53 11.73 12.12
CA SER A 131 16.51 11.77 11.04
C SER A 131 16.99 10.37 10.61
N THR A 132 16.59 9.32 11.35
CA THR A 132 16.91 7.91 11.06
C THR A 132 15.72 7.02 11.42
N ALA A 133 15.68 5.80 10.88
CA ALA A 133 14.66 4.80 11.22
C ALA A 133 14.65 4.48 12.73
N ARG A 134 15.83 4.38 13.35
CA ARG A 134 15.97 4.11 14.80
C ARG A 134 15.43 5.27 15.66
N GLU A 135 15.66 6.50 15.24
CA GLU A 135 15.08 7.67 15.91
C GLU A 135 13.56 7.70 15.76
N ALA A 136 13.02 7.30 14.60
CA ALA A 136 11.58 7.21 14.39
C ALA A 136 10.93 6.15 15.30
N ILE A 137 11.53 4.95 15.43
CA ILE A 137 11.06 3.91 16.38
C ILE A 137 11.06 4.45 17.82
N ARG A 138 12.15 5.10 18.24
CA ARG A 138 12.23 5.71 19.57
C ARG A 138 11.16 6.78 19.78
N CYS A 139 11.01 7.69 18.82
CA CYS A 139 10.02 8.76 18.86
C CYS A 139 8.59 8.19 18.98
N MET A 140 8.23 7.21 18.18
CA MET A 140 6.91 6.57 18.26
C MET A 140 6.69 5.87 19.61
N ALA A 141 7.68 5.15 20.12
CA ALA A 141 7.60 4.50 21.42
C ALA A 141 7.40 5.48 22.57
N GLU A 142 8.14 6.61 22.57
CA GLU A 142 8.00 7.67 23.57
C GLU A 142 6.64 8.38 23.47
N LEU A 143 6.17 8.65 22.25
CA LEU A 143 4.88 9.30 22.01
C LEU A 143 3.69 8.45 22.47
N VAL A 144 3.67 7.16 22.19
CA VAL A 144 2.56 6.30 22.63
C VAL A 144 2.54 6.10 24.14
N GLU A 145 3.70 6.10 24.79
CA GLU A 145 3.80 6.03 26.25
C GLU A 145 3.30 7.34 26.90
N GLU A 146 3.65 8.52 26.33
CA GLU A 146 3.27 9.82 26.87
C GLU A 146 1.80 10.17 26.57
N TYR A 147 1.28 9.83 25.35
CA TYR A 147 -0.02 10.32 24.89
C TYR A 147 -1.08 9.22 24.73
N GLY A 148 -0.69 7.94 24.71
CA GLY A 148 -1.59 6.83 24.44
C GLY A 148 -1.82 6.61 22.95
N TYR A 149 -2.39 5.45 22.61
CA TYR A 149 -2.64 4.99 21.27
C TYR A 149 -4.10 4.54 21.10
N ASN A 150 -4.81 5.02 20.08
CA ASN A 150 -6.25 4.83 19.92
C ASN A 150 -6.67 4.06 18.66
N SER A 151 -5.72 3.63 17.83
CA SER A 151 -6.02 2.79 16.66
C SER A 151 -6.08 1.30 17.03
N SER A 152 -6.61 0.50 16.12
CA SER A 152 -6.45 -0.96 16.10
C SER A 152 -5.00 -1.34 15.84
N GLY A 153 -4.72 -2.62 15.60
CA GLY A 153 -3.36 -3.09 15.34
C GLY A 153 -2.81 -2.60 14.01
N GLU A 154 -1.55 -2.14 14.01
CA GLU A 154 -0.84 -1.66 12.82
C GLU A 154 0.51 -2.33 12.65
N THR A 155 0.83 -2.69 11.39
CA THR A 155 2.18 -3.01 10.96
C THR A 155 2.76 -1.80 10.26
N ILE A 156 3.89 -1.30 10.74
CA ILE A 156 4.54 -0.08 10.26
C ILE A 156 5.90 -0.44 9.66
N THR A 157 6.12 -0.07 8.40
CA THR A 157 7.44 -0.06 7.76
C THR A 157 8.13 1.24 8.07
N ILE A 158 9.39 1.18 8.52
CA ILE A 158 10.21 2.35 8.83
C ILE A 158 11.55 2.18 8.14
N CYS A 159 11.85 3.04 7.18
CA CYS A 159 13.05 2.96 6.36
C CYS A 159 13.86 4.25 6.41
N ASP A 160 15.17 4.11 6.28
CA ASP A 160 16.10 5.19 5.98
C ASP A 160 17.14 4.69 4.94
N PRO A 161 18.11 5.51 4.49
CA PRO A 161 19.09 5.09 3.48
C PRO A 161 19.98 3.88 3.88
N GLU A 162 20.02 3.53 5.16
CA GLU A 162 20.91 2.48 5.67
C GLU A 162 20.19 1.19 6.02
N GLU A 163 18.93 1.26 6.44
CA GLU A 163 18.22 0.11 6.96
C GLU A 163 16.69 0.23 6.83
N ALA A 164 16.02 -0.94 6.87
CA ALA A 164 14.58 -1.06 6.93
C ALA A 164 14.16 -1.82 8.19
N TRP A 165 13.03 -1.42 8.77
CA TRP A 165 12.42 -2.03 9.95
C TRP A 165 10.95 -2.32 9.71
N ILE A 166 10.47 -3.41 10.30
CA ILE A 166 9.05 -3.72 10.46
C ILE A 166 8.68 -3.59 11.94
N MET A 167 7.67 -2.79 12.26
CA MET A 167 7.19 -2.58 13.62
C MET A 167 5.71 -2.94 13.68
N GLU A 168 5.30 -3.75 14.65
CA GLU A 168 3.90 -4.04 14.92
C GLU A 168 3.49 -3.47 16.27
N ILE A 169 2.34 -2.81 16.31
CA ILE A 169 1.82 -2.07 17.45
C ILE A 169 0.32 -2.29 17.62
N ILE A 170 -0.13 -2.44 18.87
CA ILE A 170 -1.56 -2.50 19.23
C ILE A 170 -1.76 -1.89 20.61
N GLY A 171 -2.92 -1.30 20.86
CA GLY A 171 -3.26 -0.69 22.15
C GLY A 171 -3.30 -1.68 23.31
N LYS A 172 -3.58 -1.15 24.51
CA LYS A 172 -3.69 -1.94 25.75
C LYS A 172 -5.13 -2.01 26.31
N GLY A 173 -6.11 -1.55 25.51
CA GLY A 173 -7.50 -1.45 25.91
C GLY A 173 -7.84 -0.15 26.65
N PRO A 174 -9.13 0.11 26.93
CA PRO A 174 -9.61 1.39 27.44
C PRO A 174 -9.08 1.72 28.85
N ASP A 175 -8.70 0.70 29.62
CA ASP A 175 -8.28 0.89 31.01
C ASP A 175 -6.78 1.18 31.16
N ARG A 176 -6.00 1.13 30.07
CA ARG A 176 -4.54 1.26 30.12
C ARG A 176 -3.97 2.12 29.00
N LYS A 177 -3.26 3.16 29.38
CA LYS A 177 -2.51 4.02 28.45
C LYS A 177 -1.32 3.29 27.83
N GLY A 178 -0.92 3.72 26.63
CA GLY A 178 0.21 3.19 25.90
C GLY A 178 -0.17 2.10 24.90
N ALA A 179 0.84 1.38 24.41
CA ALA A 179 0.69 0.29 23.46
C ALA A 179 1.70 -0.83 23.75
N VAL A 180 1.41 -2.04 23.28
CA VAL A 180 2.41 -3.10 23.12
C VAL A 180 2.87 -3.11 21.69
N TRP A 181 4.17 -3.34 21.49
CA TRP A 181 4.77 -3.27 20.16
C TRP A 181 6.11 -4.02 20.11
N VAL A 182 6.51 -4.39 18.90
CA VAL A 182 7.80 -4.98 18.58
C VAL A 182 8.28 -4.45 17.23
N ALA A 183 9.55 -4.09 17.14
CA ALA A 183 10.22 -3.66 15.92
C ALA A 183 11.42 -4.55 15.62
N LEU A 184 11.49 -5.08 14.39
CA LEU A 184 12.56 -5.93 13.91
C LEU A 184 13.24 -5.30 12.70
N ARG A 185 14.56 -5.31 12.67
CA ARG A 185 15.34 -4.87 11.51
C ARG A 185 15.26 -5.93 10.42
N VAL A 186 14.84 -5.53 9.22
CA VAL A 186 14.87 -6.40 8.04
C VAL A 186 16.32 -6.62 7.61
N PRO A 187 16.76 -7.87 7.39
CA PRO A 187 18.13 -8.12 6.90
C PRO A 187 18.39 -7.42 5.57
N ASP A 188 19.58 -6.83 5.42
CA ASP A 188 19.93 -6.02 4.25
C ASP A 188 19.76 -6.75 2.91
N ASP A 189 19.96 -8.07 2.88
CA ASP A 189 19.90 -8.92 1.68
C ASP A 189 18.55 -9.62 1.49
N CYS A 190 17.52 -9.16 2.21
CA CYS A 190 16.17 -9.71 2.16
C CYS A 190 15.15 -8.71 1.62
N ILE A 191 14.04 -9.27 1.15
CA ILE A 191 12.77 -8.59 0.91
C ILE A 191 11.78 -8.98 2.01
N CYS A 192 10.89 -8.06 2.36
CA CYS A 192 9.85 -8.25 3.37
C CYS A 192 8.56 -7.61 2.87
N ALA A 193 7.42 -8.04 3.37
CA ALA A 193 6.13 -7.42 3.04
C ALA A 193 5.11 -7.64 4.15
N HIS A 194 4.11 -6.78 4.19
CA HIS A 194 2.94 -6.94 5.04
C HIS A 194 1.68 -6.33 4.40
N ALA A 195 0.53 -6.87 4.75
CA ALA A 195 -0.74 -6.51 4.14
C ALA A 195 -1.93 -6.90 5.04
N ASN A 196 -2.31 -6.08 5.97
CA ASN A 196 -3.48 -6.24 6.86
C ASN A 196 -3.51 -7.53 7.72
N LEU A 197 -2.36 -8.08 8.04
CA LEU A 197 -2.20 -9.17 9.00
C LEU A 197 -0.87 -8.99 9.73
N SER A 198 -0.85 -9.23 11.05
CA SER A 198 0.40 -9.25 11.83
C SER A 198 1.32 -10.34 11.29
N ARG A 199 2.58 -10.00 11.10
CA ARG A 199 3.61 -10.86 10.50
C ARG A 199 4.63 -11.36 11.51
N ILE A 200 4.88 -10.58 12.59
CA ILE A 200 5.92 -10.90 13.58
C ILE A 200 5.42 -11.99 14.51
N ARG A 201 6.06 -13.15 14.48
CA ARG A 201 5.81 -14.22 15.42
C ARG A 201 6.75 -14.12 16.62
N GLN A 202 7.99 -14.52 16.48
CA GLN A 202 8.94 -14.58 17.58
C GLN A 202 9.68 -13.27 17.78
N ILE A 203 9.89 -12.91 19.04
CA ILE A 203 10.80 -11.83 19.45
C ILE A 203 12.15 -12.46 19.77
N PRO A 204 13.22 -12.12 19.03
CA PRO A 204 14.54 -12.65 19.34
C PRO A 204 15.06 -12.09 20.66
N LEU A 205 14.84 -12.81 21.76
CA LEU A 205 15.29 -12.40 23.10
C LEU A 205 16.78 -12.70 23.26
N GLY A 206 17.63 -11.71 23.11
CA GLY A 206 19.08 -11.93 23.15
C GLY A 206 19.91 -10.65 23.25
N LYS A 207 21.19 -10.74 22.89
CA LYS A 207 22.15 -9.63 23.00
C LYS A 207 21.86 -8.48 22.01
N THR A 208 21.22 -8.76 20.89
CA THR A 208 20.85 -7.79 19.86
C THR A 208 19.47 -7.15 20.10
N SER A 209 18.82 -7.50 21.22
CA SER A 209 17.49 -7.04 21.58
C SER A 209 17.50 -6.12 22.78
N ILE A 210 16.68 -5.07 22.72
CA ILE A 210 16.43 -4.18 23.84
C ILE A 210 14.92 -3.96 24.01
N ASN A 211 14.49 -3.69 25.23
CA ASN A 211 13.12 -3.25 25.47
C ASN A 211 13.03 -1.73 25.66
N SER A 212 11.80 -1.21 25.71
CA SER A 212 11.51 0.24 25.77
C SER A 212 12.10 0.97 27.00
N LYS A 213 12.50 0.27 28.06
CA LYS A 213 13.24 0.87 29.19
C LYS A 213 14.70 1.23 28.84
N ASN A 214 15.21 0.74 27.73
CA ASN A 214 16.58 0.91 27.29
C ASN A 214 16.72 1.61 25.93
N LEU A 215 15.72 2.39 25.49
CA LEU A 215 15.68 3.04 24.17
C LEU A 215 16.92 3.89 23.82
N LYS A 216 17.63 4.41 24.82
CA LYS A 216 18.90 5.12 24.61
C LYS A 216 19.99 4.27 23.91
N LYS A 217 19.84 2.94 23.90
CA LYS A 217 20.77 2.02 23.26
C LYS A 217 20.39 1.68 21.81
N ILE A 218 19.26 2.18 21.29
CA ILE A 218 18.74 1.80 19.98
C ILE A 218 19.71 2.10 18.82
N ASN A 219 20.50 3.17 18.95
CA ASN A 219 21.49 3.59 17.94
C ASN A 219 22.76 2.71 17.90
N LYS A 220 22.88 1.68 18.75
CA LYS A 220 23.98 0.74 18.66
C LYS A 220 23.80 -0.18 17.45
N PRO A 221 24.84 -0.35 16.60
CA PRO A 221 24.71 -1.12 15.35
C PRO A 221 24.26 -2.58 15.54
N GLU A 222 24.60 -3.17 16.69
CA GLU A 222 24.23 -4.55 17.01
C GLU A 222 22.76 -4.75 17.38
N ILE A 223 21.97 -3.69 17.54
CA ILE A 223 20.55 -3.81 17.90
C ILE A 223 19.69 -4.02 16.65
N ASP A 224 19.06 -5.18 16.58
CA ASP A 224 18.17 -5.59 15.49
C ASP A 224 16.72 -5.84 15.96
N CYS A 225 16.46 -5.75 17.27
CA CYS A 225 15.14 -5.92 17.86
C CYS A 225 14.92 -4.92 19.00
N VAL A 226 13.75 -4.26 18.96
CA VAL A 226 13.29 -3.36 20.02
C VAL A 226 11.83 -3.67 20.32
N TYR A 227 11.44 -3.75 21.60
CA TYR A 227 10.08 -4.10 21.96
C TYR A 227 9.59 -3.40 23.23
N ALA A 228 8.28 -3.28 23.39
CA ALA A 228 7.66 -2.77 24.62
C ALA A 228 8.01 -3.69 25.79
N TYR A 229 8.50 -3.13 26.90
CA TYR A 229 9.03 -3.90 28.04
C TYR A 229 8.03 -4.90 28.61
N ASP A 230 6.75 -4.64 28.42
CA ASP A 230 5.64 -5.43 28.95
C ASP A 230 4.89 -6.25 27.88
N VAL A 231 5.37 -6.33 26.64
CA VAL A 231 4.70 -7.00 25.54
C VAL A 231 4.33 -8.46 25.84
N ILE A 232 5.19 -9.21 26.54
CA ILE A 232 4.93 -10.60 26.90
C ILE A 232 4.10 -10.70 28.20
N SER A 233 4.46 -9.92 29.22
CA SER A 233 3.76 -9.95 30.50
C SER A 233 2.31 -9.45 30.39
N PHE A 234 2.04 -8.48 29.53
CA PHE A 234 0.70 -8.01 29.23
C PHE A 234 -0.15 -9.09 28.54
N ALA A 235 0.43 -9.82 27.57
CA ALA A 235 -0.27 -10.94 26.94
C ALA A 235 -0.64 -12.05 27.96
N ARG A 236 0.25 -12.34 28.92
CA ARG A 236 -0.07 -13.29 30.02
C ARG A 236 -1.17 -12.76 30.94
N GLU A 237 -1.11 -11.49 31.32
CA GLU A 237 -2.12 -10.85 32.16
C GLU A 237 -3.51 -10.92 31.51
N LYS A 238 -3.59 -10.72 30.20
CA LYS A 238 -4.85 -10.80 29.43
C LYS A 238 -5.28 -12.23 29.11
N GLY A 239 -4.46 -13.24 29.39
CA GLY A 239 -4.74 -14.63 29.05
C GLY A 239 -4.56 -14.96 27.55
N PHE A 240 -3.87 -14.11 26.80
CA PHE A 240 -3.59 -14.34 25.37
C PHE A 240 -2.39 -15.28 25.15
N PHE A 241 -1.58 -15.46 26.17
CA PHE A 241 -0.39 -16.32 26.13
C PHE A 241 -0.14 -16.98 27.49
N SER A 242 0.27 -18.24 27.43
CA SER A 242 0.79 -18.99 28.58
C SER A 242 1.97 -19.82 28.12
N GLY A 243 3.11 -19.68 28.75
CA GLY A 243 4.33 -20.39 28.34
C GLY A 243 5.60 -19.63 28.73
N LYS A 244 6.75 -20.07 28.23
CA LYS A 244 8.02 -19.39 28.42
C LYS A 244 8.17 -18.21 27.47
N ASP A 245 8.97 -17.20 27.83
CA ASP A 245 9.18 -16.00 27.01
C ASP A 245 9.69 -16.33 25.60
N GLU A 246 10.52 -17.37 25.46
CA GLU A 246 11.10 -17.82 24.19
C GLU A 246 10.07 -18.44 23.24
N GLU A 247 8.90 -18.86 23.77
CA GLU A 247 7.78 -19.43 23.00
C GLU A 247 6.76 -18.36 22.58
N PHE A 248 6.98 -17.12 23.00
CA PHE A 248 6.05 -16.04 22.71
C PHE A 248 5.98 -15.69 21.23
N SER A 249 4.77 -15.64 20.68
CA SER A 249 4.47 -15.14 19.35
C SER A 249 3.59 -13.89 19.45
N PHE A 250 4.08 -12.76 18.92
CA PHE A 250 3.32 -11.51 18.91
C PHE A 250 2.02 -11.68 18.13
N ARG A 251 2.12 -12.22 16.90
CA ARG A 251 0.95 -12.47 16.04
C ARG A 251 -0.10 -13.34 16.74
N ASP A 252 0.32 -14.50 17.26
CA ASP A 252 -0.63 -15.46 17.82
C ASP A 252 -1.31 -14.93 19.09
N ALA A 253 -0.60 -14.08 19.86
CA ALA A 253 -1.15 -13.41 21.03
C ALA A 253 -2.12 -12.26 20.68
N TYR A 254 -1.75 -11.41 19.72
CA TYR A 254 -2.45 -10.14 19.48
C TYR A 254 -3.28 -10.10 18.19
N CYS A 255 -3.00 -10.97 17.21
CA CYS A 255 -3.71 -11.06 15.94
C CYS A 255 -3.76 -12.53 15.47
N PRO A 256 -4.55 -13.41 16.15
CA PRO A 256 -4.68 -14.81 15.75
C PRO A 256 -5.14 -14.94 14.30
N ILE A 257 -4.58 -15.93 13.60
CA ILE A 257 -4.91 -16.19 12.20
C ILE A 257 -6.17 -17.05 12.06
N ASP A 258 -6.88 -16.81 10.95
CA ASP A 258 -7.88 -17.69 10.38
C ASP A 258 -7.71 -17.74 8.85
N PHE A 259 -8.52 -18.56 8.17
CA PHE A 259 -8.44 -18.69 6.71
C PHE A 259 -8.68 -17.36 6.00
N GLU A 260 -9.68 -16.60 6.40
CA GLU A 260 -10.06 -15.37 5.71
C GLU A 260 -8.97 -14.31 5.78
N ASN A 261 -8.42 -14.08 6.98
CA ASN A 261 -7.38 -13.06 7.14
C ASN A 261 -6.06 -13.45 6.46
N VAL A 262 -5.68 -14.73 6.46
CA VAL A 262 -4.51 -15.22 5.73
C VAL A 262 -4.70 -15.09 4.22
N ARG A 263 -5.85 -15.54 3.70
CA ARG A 263 -6.15 -15.46 2.27
C ARG A 263 -6.27 -14.02 1.78
N TYR A 264 -6.86 -13.15 2.59
CA TYR A 264 -7.01 -11.73 2.30
C TYR A 264 -5.68 -10.96 2.33
N ALA A 265 -4.82 -11.23 3.30
CA ALA A 265 -3.60 -10.49 3.56
C ALA A 265 -2.34 -11.20 3.07
N ASP A 266 -2.02 -12.37 3.63
CA ASP A 266 -0.76 -13.05 3.37
C ASP A 266 -0.65 -13.61 1.95
N ALA A 267 -1.75 -13.77 1.22
CA ALA A 267 -1.70 -14.09 -0.21
C ALA A 267 -0.95 -13.02 -1.02
N ARG A 268 -1.12 -11.73 -0.68
CA ARG A 268 -0.39 -10.60 -1.30
C ARG A 268 1.11 -10.66 -0.98
N VAL A 269 1.45 -10.99 0.25
CA VAL A 269 2.86 -11.17 0.67
C VAL A 269 3.48 -12.37 -0.05
N TRP A 270 2.74 -13.49 -0.13
CA TRP A 270 3.17 -14.68 -0.84
C TRP A 270 3.41 -14.40 -2.33
N SER A 271 2.52 -13.65 -2.99
CA SER A 271 2.67 -13.27 -4.39
C SER A 271 3.93 -12.45 -4.64
N PHE A 272 4.18 -11.43 -3.82
CA PHE A 272 5.41 -10.65 -3.90
C PHE A 272 6.66 -11.52 -3.71
N PHE A 273 6.69 -12.39 -2.71
CA PHE A 273 7.83 -13.28 -2.50
C PHE A 273 8.01 -14.25 -3.67
N ARG A 274 6.93 -14.78 -4.23
CA ARG A 274 6.94 -15.71 -5.35
C ARG A 274 7.50 -15.10 -6.64
N HIS A 275 7.28 -13.81 -6.88
CA HIS A 275 7.88 -13.13 -8.03
C HIS A 275 9.41 -13.13 -7.99
N HIS A 276 9.98 -13.17 -6.79
CA HIS A 276 11.42 -12.98 -6.59
C HIS A 276 12.14 -14.20 -6.00
N ARG A 277 11.40 -15.27 -5.69
CA ARG A 277 11.95 -16.47 -5.13
C ARG A 277 11.17 -17.73 -5.57
N THR A 278 11.90 -18.68 -6.14
CA THR A 278 11.32 -19.82 -6.86
C THR A 278 10.68 -20.91 -5.98
N ASP A 279 11.01 -21.00 -4.68
CA ASP A 279 10.51 -22.03 -3.77
C ASP A 279 9.25 -21.65 -2.99
N MET A 280 8.62 -20.53 -3.32
CA MET A 280 7.50 -20.00 -2.53
C MET A 280 6.17 -20.74 -2.68
N ASP A 281 6.01 -21.55 -3.72
CA ASP A 281 4.80 -22.38 -3.91
C ASP A 281 4.63 -23.44 -2.79
N GLN A 282 5.68 -23.77 -2.05
CA GLN A 282 5.59 -24.63 -0.85
C GLN A 282 4.69 -24.09 0.24
N TYR A 283 4.40 -22.76 0.23
CA TYR A 283 3.53 -22.09 1.19
C TYR A 283 2.08 -21.96 0.73
N LEU A 284 1.71 -22.48 -0.44
CA LEU A 284 0.30 -22.52 -0.89
C LEU A 284 -0.64 -23.21 0.09
N PRO A 285 -0.26 -24.33 0.77
CA PRO A 285 -1.11 -24.91 1.82
C PRO A 285 -1.48 -23.89 2.91
N TYR A 286 -0.53 -23.08 3.38
CA TYR A 286 -0.80 -22.01 4.33
C TYR A 286 -1.80 -20.98 3.78
N ILE A 287 -1.59 -20.50 2.55
CA ILE A 287 -2.50 -19.56 1.88
C ILE A 287 -3.90 -20.15 1.67
N ASN A 288 -4.01 -21.47 1.54
CA ASN A 288 -5.27 -22.21 1.42
C ASN A 288 -5.92 -22.56 2.76
N GLY A 289 -5.32 -22.18 3.90
CA GLY A 289 -5.84 -22.45 5.24
C GLY A 289 -5.53 -23.85 5.77
N GLU A 290 -4.61 -24.57 5.15
CA GLU A 290 -4.15 -25.92 5.56
C GLU A 290 -3.05 -25.79 6.64
N PHE A 291 -3.41 -25.19 7.79
CA PHE A 291 -2.45 -24.82 8.83
C PHE A 291 -1.77 -25.99 9.52
N ASP A 292 -2.35 -27.19 9.44
CA ASP A 292 -1.71 -28.43 9.92
C ASP A 292 -0.53 -28.86 9.02
N VAL A 293 -0.51 -28.45 7.75
CA VAL A 293 0.56 -28.71 6.79
C VAL A 293 1.65 -27.65 6.86
N CYS A 294 1.24 -26.38 6.89
CA CYS A 294 2.11 -25.23 6.99
C CYS A 294 1.40 -24.14 7.82
N ASP A 295 2.00 -23.70 8.91
CA ASP A 295 1.37 -22.78 9.86
C ASP A 295 1.81 -21.33 9.70
N HIS A 296 2.71 -21.02 8.78
CA HIS A 296 3.19 -19.65 8.56
C HIS A 296 3.94 -19.46 7.24
N LEU A 297 3.92 -18.22 6.76
CA LEU A 297 4.79 -17.68 5.72
C LEU A 297 6.02 -17.02 6.39
N PRO A 298 7.25 -17.14 5.86
CA PRO A 298 8.43 -16.46 6.43
C PRO A 298 8.23 -14.94 6.47
N LEU A 299 8.79 -14.31 7.51
CA LEU A 299 8.67 -12.84 7.69
C LEU A 299 9.37 -12.08 6.57
N TRP A 300 10.53 -12.57 6.13
CA TRP A 300 11.32 -12.08 5.00
C TRP A 300 11.98 -13.24 4.27
N VAL A 301 12.37 -12.99 3.03
CA VAL A 301 13.11 -13.95 2.20
C VAL A 301 14.26 -13.26 1.49
N LYS A 302 15.32 -14.02 1.21
CA LYS A 302 16.37 -13.56 0.32
C LYS A 302 15.92 -13.81 -1.12
N PRO A 303 15.84 -12.78 -1.98
CA PRO A 303 15.42 -12.97 -3.37
C PRO A 303 16.51 -13.68 -4.18
N ASP A 304 16.10 -14.40 -5.22
CA ASP A 304 17.01 -15.10 -6.13
C ASP A 304 17.84 -14.12 -6.98
N THR A 305 17.25 -12.97 -7.28
CA THR A 305 17.90 -11.84 -7.98
C THR A 305 17.57 -10.52 -7.28
N LYS A 306 18.46 -9.54 -7.42
CA LYS A 306 18.24 -8.21 -6.86
C LYS A 306 17.13 -7.46 -7.60
N LEU A 307 16.37 -6.65 -6.87
CA LEU A 307 15.24 -5.87 -7.35
C LEU A 307 15.66 -4.44 -7.69
N SER A 308 15.17 -3.94 -8.81
CA SER A 308 15.19 -2.51 -9.14
C SER A 308 13.93 -1.80 -8.63
N MET A 309 13.92 -0.46 -8.68
CA MET A 309 12.71 0.32 -8.41
C MET A 309 11.57 -0.02 -9.39
N ARG A 310 11.91 -0.36 -10.65
CA ARG A 310 10.91 -0.77 -11.64
C ARG A 310 10.27 -2.11 -11.29
N ASP A 311 11.03 -3.05 -10.74
CA ASP A 311 10.49 -4.33 -10.28
C ASP A 311 9.50 -4.10 -9.13
N LEU A 312 9.87 -3.28 -8.14
CA LEU A 312 8.98 -2.92 -7.04
C LEU A 312 7.69 -2.22 -7.51
N GLN A 313 7.77 -1.32 -8.50
CA GLN A 313 6.61 -0.67 -9.10
C GLN A 313 5.73 -1.66 -9.87
N GLN A 314 6.33 -2.66 -10.50
CA GLN A 314 5.58 -3.72 -11.20
C GLN A 314 4.86 -4.64 -10.19
N ASP A 315 5.51 -5.00 -9.08
CA ASP A 315 4.90 -5.80 -8.02
C ASP A 315 3.67 -5.11 -7.40
N MET A 316 3.68 -3.78 -7.33
CA MET A 316 2.52 -3.02 -6.86
C MET A 316 1.30 -3.10 -7.80
N ARG A 317 1.47 -3.65 -9.02
CA ARG A 317 0.42 -3.82 -10.05
C ARG A 317 -0.13 -5.24 -10.11
N ASP A 318 0.27 -6.12 -9.19
CA ASP A 318 -0.05 -7.55 -9.19
C ASP A 318 -1.51 -7.85 -8.84
N HIS A 319 -2.08 -8.86 -9.55
CA HIS A 319 -3.40 -9.47 -9.30
C HIS A 319 -3.30 -10.99 -9.26
N PHE A 320 -2.18 -11.52 -8.78
CA PHE A 320 -1.87 -12.95 -8.72
C PHE A 320 -1.72 -13.62 -10.09
N GLU A 321 -1.40 -12.87 -11.15
CA GLU A 321 -1.30 -13.38 -12.51
C GLU A 321 -0.34 -14.58 -12.60
N GLY A 322 -0.76 -15.62 -13.32
CA GLY A 322 0.02 -16.84 -13.50
C GLY A 322 0.11 -17.75 -12.27
N THR A 323 -0.74 -17.55 -11.27
CA THR A 323 -0.85 -18.40 -10.08
C THR A 323 -2.22 -19.08 -10.00
N PRO A 324 -2.44 -20.03 -9.08
CA PRO A 324 -3.79 -20.56 -8.80
C PRO A 324 -4.80 -19.53 -8.32
N LEU A 325 -4.36 -18.33 -7.93
CA LEU A 325 -5.18 -17.23 -7.45
C LEU A 325 -5.42 -16.14 -8.51
N ASP A 326 -5.03 -16.38 -9.76
CA ASP A 326 -5.10 -15.41 -10.87
C ASP A 326 -6.51 -14.83 -11.02
N MET A 327 -6.65 -13.55 -10.71
CA MET A 327 -7.93 -12.84 -10.72
C MET A 327 -8.40 -12.46 -12.11
N THR A 328 -7.60 -12.69 -13.16
CA THR A 328 -7.95 -12.39 -14.55
C THR A 328 -8.57 -13.57 -15.30
N SER A 329 -8.52 -14.76 -14.72
CA SER A 329 -8.77 -16.02 -15.46
C SER A 329 -10.08 -16.74 -15.15
N ASP A 330 -10.78 -16.41 -14.04
CA ASP A 330 -12.03 -17.06 -13.68
C ASP A 330 -13.28 -16.36 -14.20
N MET A 331 -14.45 -16.99 -14.07
CA MET A 331 -15.74 -16.42 -14.54
C MET A 331 -16.10 -15.07 -13.89
N THR A 332 -15.58 -14.76 -12.69
CA THR A 332 -15.85 -13.49 -12.02
C THR A 332 -15.08 -12.33 -12.66
N ALA A 333 -14.05 -12.61 -13.44
CA ALA A 333 -13.31 -11.64 -14.26
C ALA A 333 -14.11 -11.17 -15.50
N GLY A 334 -15.21 -11.81 -15.81
CA GLY A 334 -16.02 -11.51 -16.97
C GLY A 334 -15.31 -11.82 -18.30
N PRO A 335 -15.90 -11.37 -19.42
CA PRO A 335 -15.41 -11.71 -20.76
C PRO A 335 -14.07 -11.08 -21.14
N TRP A 336 -13.59 -10.14 -20.35
CA TRP A 336 -12.40 -9.36 -20.67
C TRP A 336 -11.31 -9.44 -19.58
N GLY A 337 -11.38 -10.45 -18.70
CA GLY A 337 -10.36 -10.69 -17.69
C GLY A 337 -10.18 -9.54 -16.70
N MET A 338 -11.25 -8.92 -16.23
CA MET A 338 -11.19 -7.81 -15.26
C MET A 338 -10.69 -8.31 -13.90
N PRO A 339 -9.53 -7.83 -13.40
CA PRO A 339 -8.93 -8.35 -12.17
C PRO A 339 -9.56 -7.83 -10.89
N ILE A 340 -10.46 -6.86 -10.97
CA ILE A 340 -11.18 -6.29 -9.82
C ILE A 340 -12.55 -6.94 -9.66
N ARG A 341 -13.12 -6.86 -8.45
CA ARG A 341 -14.41 -7.46 -8.12
C ARG A 341 -15.39 -6.42 -7.59
N PRO A 342 -16.69 -6.53 -7.97
CA PRO A 342 -17.73 -5.70 -7.36
C PRO A 342 -17.87 -6.01 -5.87
N LEU A 343 -18.30 -5.02 -5.10
CA LEU A 343 -18.65 -5.19 -3.69
C LEU A 343 -20.07 -5.79 -3.55
N PRO A 344 -20.38 -6.44 -2.43
CA PRO A 344 -19.53 -6.67 -1.24
C PRO A 344 -18.47 -7.76 -1.47
N MET A 345 -17.42 -7.72 -0.64
CA MET A 345 -16.32 -8.71 -0.69
C MET A 345 -16.78 -10.12 -0.27
N HIS A 346 -17.79 -10.24 0.58
CA HIS A 346 -18.41 -11.49 1.00
C HIS A 346 -19.82 -11.60 0.44
N PHE A 347 -20.20 -12.77 -0.03
CA PHE A 347 -21.55 -13.01 -0.57
C PHE A 347 -21.99 -14.44 -0.29
N LYS A 348 -23.30 -14.69 -0.45
CA LYS A 348 -23.89 -16.04 -0.36
C LYS A 348 -24.64 -16.34 -1.65
N ASP A 349 -24.59 -17.60 -2.07
CA ASP A 349 -25.40 -18.09 -3.18
C ASP A 349 -26.85 -18.42 -2.75
N SER A 350 -27.67 -18.92 -3.68
CA SER A 350 -29.05 -19.34 -3.42
C SER A 350 -29.17 -20.47 -2.40
N ASP A 351 -28.12 -21.29 -2.25
CA ASP A 351 -28.05 -22.41 -1.31
C ASP A 351 -27.48 -21.97 0.05
N SER A 352 -27.28 -20.67 0.24
CA SER A 352 -26.72 -20.06 1.45
C SER A 352 -25.24 -20.42 1.73
N LEU A 353 -24.53 -20.92 0.72
CA LEU A 353 -23.08 -21.12 0.83
C LEU A 353 -22.38 -19.76 0.82
N ALA A 354 -21.53 -19.55 1.81
CA ALA A 354 -20.79 -18.31 1.96
C ALA A 354 -19.49 -18.36 1.12
N TYR A 355 -19.25 -17.28 0.41
CA TYR A 355 -18.08 -17.08 -0.42
C TYR A 355 -17.30 -15.88 0.07
N PHE A 356 -15.98 -16.01 0.01
CA PHE A 356 -15.00 -14.98 0.26
C PHE A 356 -14.42 -14.50 -1.06
N ARG A 357 -14.09 -13.22 -1.17
CA ARG A 357 -13.39 -12.65 -2.34
C ARG A 357 -11.97 -12.29 -2.00
N GLU A 358 -11.07 -12.71 -2.87
CA GLU A 358 -9.66 -12.39 -2.80
C GLU A 358 -9.42 -10.91 -3.08
N ARG A 359 -8.32 -10.41 -2.53
CA ARG A 359 -7.85 -9.06 -2.75
C ARG A 359 -6.40 -9.06 -3.22
N PRO A 360 -6.10 -8.49 -4.39
CA PRO A 360 -4.74 -8.39 -4.92
C PRO A 360 -3.99 -7.22 -4.30
N ILE A 361 -2.71 -7.07 -4.67
CA ILE A 361 -1.89 -5.91 -4.31
C ILE A 361 -2.46 -4.64 -4.95
N ALA A 362 -2.74 -4.67 -6.27
CA ALA A 362 -3.41 -3.57 -6.96
C ALA A 362 -4.93 -3.73 -6.86
N CYS A 363 -5.63 -2.73 -6.41
CA CYS A 363 -7.07 -2.79 -6.25
C CYS A 363 -7.75 -1.44 -6.47
N GLN A 364 -9.01 -1.49 -6.93
CA GLN A 364 -9.80 -0.31 -7.29
C GLN A 364 -10.14 0.64 -6.15
N GLN A 365 -9.92 0.24 -4.90
CA GLN A 365 -10.15 1.10 -3.74
C GLN A 365 -8.91 1.88 -3.28
N SER A 366 -7.81 1.81 -4.02
CA SER A 366 -6.61 2.59 -3.70
C SER A 366 -6.88 4.09 -3.91
N GLY A 367 -6.71 4.89 -2.87
CA GLY A 367 -6.76 6.34 -2.99
C GLY A 367 -5.47 6.90 -3.56
N PHE A 368 -4.33 6.32 -3.16
CA PHE A 368 -3.02 6.61 -3.72
C PHE A 368 -2.07 5.42 -3.58
N THR A 369 -1.05 5.44 -4.41
CA THR A 369 0.05 4.49 -4.42
C THR A 369 1.38 5.22 -4.43
N MET A 370 2.37 4.64 -3.76
CA MET A 370 3.73 5.19 -3.78
C MET A 370 4.80 4.11 -3.62
N THR A 371 5.98 4.39 -4.16
CA THR A 371 7.21 3.66 -3.89
C THR A 371 8.29 4.66 -3.49
N CYS A 372 9.06 4.33 -2.47
CA CYS A 372 10.09 5.20 -1.90
C CYS A 372 11.47 4.62 -2.15
N GLN A 373 12.41 5.47 -2.56
CA GLN A 373 13.80 5.12 -2.77
C GLN A 373 14.69 6.00 -1.89
N MET A 374 15.51 5.39 -1.04
CA MET A 374 16.43 6.05 -0.14
C MET A 374 17.86 5.67 -0.51
N ARG A 375 18.69 6.66 -0.88
CA ARG A 375 20.03 6.46 -1.47
C ARG A 375 21.11 7.10 -0.59
N SER A 376 21.86 6.29 0.16
CA SER A 376 22.87 6.75 1.13
C SER A 376 24.09 7.43 0.51
N TRP A 377 24.37 7.17 -0.77
CA TRP A 377 25.51 7.75 -1.49
C TRP A 377 25.23 9.14 -2.08
N LEU A 378 24.02 9.64 -1.93
CA LEU A 378 23.60 10.96 -2.40
C LEU A 378 23.28 11.89 -1.23
N PRO A 379 23.41 13.23 -1.42
CA PRO A 379 22.89 14.18 -0.44
C PRO A 379 21.41 13.97 -0.18
N ASN A 380 20.97 14.20 1.04
CA ASN A 380 19.58 13.92 1.44
C ASN A 380 18.52 14.58 0.55
N ASP A 381 18.78 15.81 0.10
CA ASP A 381 17.84 16.59 -0.71
C ASP A 381 17.57 15.99 -2.10
N VAL A 382 18.41 15.08 -2.58
CA VAL A 382 18.26 14.39 -3.85
C VAL A 382 18.23 12.87 -3.70
N GLY A 383 18.75 12.35 -2.58
CA GLY A 383 18.80 10.91 -2.29
C GLY A 383 17.44 10.28 -2.10
N GLY A 384 16.52 10.99 -1.42
CA GLY A 384 15.17 10.54 -1.19
C GLY A 384 14.22 10.91 -2.32
N VAL A 385 13.59 9.89 -2.93
CA VAL A 385 12.58 10.08 -3.97
C VAL A 385 11.34 9.27 -3.62
N THR A 386 10.21 9.95 -3.57
CA THR A 386 8.88 9.32 -3.51
C THR A 386 8.30 9.30 -4.92
N TRP A 387 8.12 8.11 -5.48
CA TRP A 387 7.39 7.88 -6.71
C TRP A 387 5.92 7.75 -6.37
N PHE A 388 5.12 8.74 -6.69
CA PHE A 388 3.75 8.90 -6.18
C PHE A 388 2.73 9.02 -7.32
N ASN A 389 1.54 8.50 -7.11
CA ASN A 389 0.34 8.90 -7.83
C ASN A 389 -0.94 8.61 -7.01
N CYS A 390 -2.03 9.25 -7.39
CA CYS A 390 -3.37 8.99 -6.84
C CYS A 390 -4.06 7.91 -7.65
N ASP A 391 -4.96 7.14 -7.00
CA ASP A 391 -5.70 5.99 -7.56
C ASP A 391 -4.89 4.68 -7.57
N ASP A 392 -5.39 3.65 -8.19
CA ASP A 392 -4.91 2.28 -8.26
C ASP A 392 -3.54 2.17 -8.97
N ALA A 393 -2.59 1.49 -8.32
CA ALA A 393 -1.24 1.26 -8.84
C ALA A 393 -1.22 0.65 -10.26
N ASN A 394 -2.20 -0.20 -10.59
CA ASN A 394 -2.33 -0.82 -11.91
C ASN A 394 -2.65 0.21 -13.00
N MET A 395 -3.34 1.30 -12.65
CA MET A 395 -3.92 2.27 -13.59
C MET A 395 -3.12 3.57 -13.70
N VAL A 396 -2.03 3.74 -12.95
CA VAL A 396 -1.27 4.99 -12.89
C VAL A 396 0.19 4.83 -13.34
N ALA A 397 0.82 5.93 -13.76
CA ALA A 397 2.27 6.04 -13.87
C ALA A 397 2.84 6.69 -12.60
N TYR A 398 3.91 6.15 -12.06
CA TYR A 398 4.58 6.69 -10.88
C TYR A 398 5.36 7.96 -11.21
N VAL A 399 5.05 9.06 -10.52
CA VAL A 399 5.69 10.38 -10.71
C VAL A 399 6.74 10.60 -9.61
N PRO A 400 8.02 10.84 -9.96
CA PRO A 400 9.07 11.05 -8.97
C PRO A 400 8.99 12.44 -8.34
N LEU A 401 8.95 12.46 -7.00
CA LEU A 401 8.94 13.66 -6.16
C LEU A 401 10.12 13.61 -5.20
N TYR A 402 10.96 14.62 -5.18
CA TYR A 402 12.10 14.68 -4.28
C TYR A 402 11.67 15.06 -2.84
N CYS A 403 12.27 14.43 -1.83
CA CYS A 403 11.89 14.63 -0.43
C CYS A 403 12.14 16.06 0.11
N CYS A 404 12.93 16.87 -0.60
CA CYS A 404 13.27 18.23 -0.25
C CYS A 404 12.32 19.29 -0.83
N ILE A 405 11.35 18.92 -1.69
CA ILE A 405 10.49 19.90 -2.34
C ILE A 405 9.63 20.64 -1.30
N THR A 406 9.42 21.92 -1.57
CA THR A 406 8.61 22.82 -0.74
C THR A 406 7.36 23.33 -1.47
N GLN A 407 7.20 22.92 -2.73
CA GLN A 407 6.05 23.22 -3.57
C GLN A 407 5.51 21.93 -4.13
N MET A 408 4.26 21.62 -3.79
CA MET A 408 3.59 20.43 -4.32
C MET A 408 3.03 20.69 -5.72
N PRO A 409 3.06 19.70 -6.62
CA PRO A 409 2.30 19.74 -7.87
C PRO A 409 0.81 19.96 -7.60
N ASP A 410 0.18 20.86 -8.35
CA ASP A 410 -1.22 21.25 -8.12
C ASP A 410 -2.18 20.05 -8.22
N CYS A 411 -1.95 19.11 -9.15
CA CYS A 411 -2.81 17.95 -9.32
C CYS A 411 -2.83 16.96 -8.14
N PHE A 412 -1.83 17.01 -7.26
CA PHE A 412 -1.74 16.16 -6.07
C PHE A 412 -2.21 16.86 -4.78
N ARG A 413 -2.54 18.14 -4.82
CA ARG A 413 -2.99 18.88 -3.63
C ARG A 413 -4.38 18.42 -3.18
N PRO A 414 -4.64 18.34 -1.85
CA PRO A 414 -5.96 17.93 -1.33
C PRO A 414 -7.12 18.76 -1.86
N GLU A 415 -6.94 20.08 -2.01
CA GLU A 415 -7.96 21.02 -2.50
C GLU A 415 -8.37 20.76 -3.97
N ASN A 416 -7.51 20.12 -4.77
CA ASN A 416 -7.77 19.74 -6.16
C ASN A 416 -8.28 18.30 -6.31
N ASN A 417 -8.35 17.53 -5.23
CA ASN A 417 -8.79 16.14 -5.21
C ASN A 417 -10.06 15.95 -4.36
N PRO A 418 -11.21 16.57 -4.74
CA PRO A 418 -12.46 16.45 -4.01
C PRO A 418 -12.99 15.01 -4.07
N ARG A 419 -13.62 14.54 -2.97
CA ARG A 419 -14.09 13.15 -2.86
C ARG A 419 -15.30 12.80 -3.74
N ALA A 420 -16.14 13.77 -4.03
CA ALA A 420 -17.45 13.54 -4.67
C ALA A 420 -17.74 14.49 -5.84
N GLU A 421 -16.70 15.07 -6.42
CA GLU A 421 -16.82 15.98 -7.56
C GLU A 421 -15.68 15.72 -8.53
N PHE A 422 -16.01 15.51 -9.82
CA PHE A 422 -15.00 15.34 -10.86
C PHE A 422 -14.24 16.65 -11.11
N SER A 423 -12.91 16.54 -11.20
CA SER A 423 -12.05 17.68 -11.56
C SER A 423 -10.97 17.20 -12.53
N ASP A 424 -10.84 17.89 -13.65
CA ASP A 424 -9.75 17.69 -14.62
C ASP A 424 -8.38 18.17 -14.14
N LYS A 425 -8.34 18.88 -13.00
CA LYS A 425 -7.11 19.26 -12.29
C LYS A 425 -6.64 18.21 -11.29
N SER A 426 -7.49 17.26 -10.97
CA SER A 426 -7.24 16.19 -10.01
C SER A 426 -6.50 15.03 -10.67
N ALA A 427 -5.34 14.66 -10.12
CA ALA A 427 -4.66 13.43 -10.53
C ALA A 427 -5.53 12.20 -10.24
N PHE A 428 -6.21 12.15 -9.10
CA PHE A 428 -7.11 11.06 -8.75
C PHE A 428 -8.21 10.89 -9.81
N TRP A 429 -8.97 11.95 -10.12
CA TRP A 429 -10.10 11.84 -11.04
C TRP A 429 -9.69 11.56 -12.48
N MET A 430 -8.52 12.08 -12.92
CA MET A 430 -7.99 11.78 -14.25
C MET A 430 -7.54 10.33 -14.37
N ASN A 431 -6.88 9.79 -13.36
CA ASN A 431 -6.49 8.37 -13.31
C ASN A 431 -7.73 7.48 -13.21
N ASN A 432 -8.66 7.80 -12.32
CA ASN A 432 -9.89 7.03 -12.10
C ASN A 432 -10.80 7.03 -13.34
N TRP A 433 -10.84 8.12 -14.11
CA TRP A 433 -11.53 8.15 -15.39
C TRP A 433 -10.94 7.12 -16.37
N VAL A 434 -9.62 7.08 -16.52
CA VAL A 434 -8.95 6.06 -17.35
C VAL A 434 -9.22 4.65 -16.80
N ALA A 435 -9.11 4.44 -15.49
CA ALA A 435 -9.37 3.16 -14.84
C ALA A 435 -10.78 2.64 -15.12
N ASN A 436 -11.80 3.50 -15.00
CA ASN A 436 -13.20 3.15 -15.29
C ASN A 436 -13.48 2.85 -16.77
N MET A 437 -12.62 3.29 -17.69
CA MET A 437 -12.68 2.88 -19.10
C MET A 437 -12.00 1.53 -19.34
N VAL A 438 -10.84 1.32 -18.72
CA VAL A 438 -9.98 0.15 -18.95
C VAL A 438 -10.53 -1.12 -18.28
N TYR A 439 -10.93 -1.05 -17.02
CA TYR A 439 -11.35 -2.24 -16.26
C TYR A 439 -12.48 -3.04 -16.91
N PRO A 440 -13.57 -2.45 -17.38
CA PRO A 440 -14.66 -3.22 -18.00
C PRO A 440 -14.27 -3.97 -19.28
N ARG A 441 -13.15 -3.60 -19.89
CA ARG A 441 -12.60 -4.22 -21.12
C ARG A 441 -11.10 -4.44 -21.00
N TYR A 442 -10.68 -4.95 -19.86
CA TYR A 442 -9.30 -4.98 -19.39
C TYR A 442 -8.32 -5.57 -20.42
N SER A 443 -8.51 -6.82 -20.85
CA SER A 443 -7.62 -7.48 -21.80
C SER A 443 -7.48 -6.76 -23.14
N MET A 444 -8.52 -5.99 -23.55
CA MET A 444 -8.46 -5.21 -24.79
C MET A 444 -7.71 -3.89 -24.64
N MET A 445 -7.82 -3.24 -23.48
CA MET A 445 -7.38 -1.85 -23.30
C MET A 445 -6.09 -1.70 -22.50
N ILE A 446 -5.76 -2.69 -21.67
CA ILE A 446 -4.60 -2.60 -20.77
C ILE A 446 -3.27 -2.39 -21.50
N GLY A 447 -3.12 -2.92 -22.72
CA GLY A 447 -1.92 -2.75 -23.53
C GLY A 447 -1.62 -1.30 -23.89
N ASP A 448 -2.66 -0.50 -24.21
CA ASP A 448 -2.49 0.92 -24.51
C ASP A 448 -2.14 1.74 -23.26
N LEU A 449 -2.74 1.38 -22.12
CA LEU A 449 -2.38 1.98 -20.83
C LEU A 449 -0.94 1.64 -20.45
N ARG A 450 -0.50 0.39 -20.56
CA ARG A 450 0.89 -0.03 -20.29
C ARG A 450 1.90 0.71 -21.15
N LYS A 451 1.57 0.97 -22.43
CA LYS A 451 2.41 1.77 -23.31
C LYS A 451 2.56 3.20 -22.78
N ALA A 452 1.48 3.83 -22.33
CA ALA A 452 1.53 5.18 -21.78
C ALA A 452 2.27 5.26 -20.43
N GLN A 453 2.10 4.25 -19.57
CA GLN A 453 2.86 4.12 -18.32
C GLN A 453 4.36 4.02 -18.61
N LYS A 454 4.74 3.08 -19.48
CA LYS A 454 6.14 2.83 -19.85
C LYS A 454 6.80 4.07 -20.44
N GLU A 455 6.11 4.78 -21.32
CA GLU A 455 6.61 6.02 -21.95
C GLU A 455 6.96 7.09 -20.90
N LEU A 456 6.10 7.31 -19.92
CA LEU A 456 6.34 8.28 -18.86
C LEU A 456 7.42 7.82 -17.87
N GLU A 457 7.35 6.57 -17.43
CA GLU A 457 8.27 6.03 -16.45
C GLU A 457 9.70 5.91 -17.03
N ASP A 458 9.84 5.52 -18.29
CA ASP A 458 11.15 5.56 -18.97
C ASP A 458 11.73 6.97 -18.99
N TYR A 459 10.91 7.96 -19.40
CA TYR A 459 11.33 9.35 -19.39
C TYR A 459 11.77 9.80 -17.98
N TYR A 460 11.04 9.46 -16.93
CA TYR A 460 11.41 9.87 -15.58
C TYR A 460 12.70 9.22 -15.07
N PHE A 461 12.92 7.95 -15.39
CA PHE A 461 14.16 7.26 -14.99
C PHE A 461 15.37 7.82 -15.75
N GLU A 462 15.24 8.09 -17.04
CA GLU A 462 16.29 8.70 -17.85
C GLU A 462 16.61 10.13 -17.40
N ASP A 463 15.58 10.97 -17.18
CA ASP A 463 15.75 12.36 -16.73
C ASP A 463 16.37 12.45 -15.32
N GLN A 464 16.21 11.45 -14.44
CA GLN A 464 16.88 11.45 -13.15
C GLN A 464 18.40 11.41 -13.23
N GLU A 465 18.96 10.73 -14.22
CA GLU A 465 20.41 10.74 -14.46
C GLU A 465 20.88 12.15 -14.89
N GLU A 466 20.11 12.81 -15.76
CA GLU A 466 20.36 14.21 -16.15
C GLU A 466 20.24 15.18 -14.96
N VAL A 467 19.26 14.97 -14.08
CA VAL A 467 19.11 15.75 -12.85
C VAL A 467 20.33 15.61 -11.95
N LEU A 468 20.83 14.38 -11.73
CA LEU A 468 22.02 14.14 -10.91
C LEU A 468 23.25 14.85 -11.47
N GLU A 469 23.42 14.89 -12.79
CA GLU A 469 24.50 15.64 -13.44
C GLU A 469 24.33 17.15 -13.26
N ALA A 470 23.13 17.67 -13.50
CA ALA A 470 22.83 19.10 -13.44
C ALA A 470 23.02 19.72 -12.04
N ILE A 471 22.79 18.94 -10.98
CA ILE A 471 22.85 19.47 -9.60
C ILE A 471 24.24 19.40 -8.94
N LYS A 472 25.23 18.78 -9.59
CA LYS A 472 26.57 18.54 -9.00
C LYS A 472 27.21 19.78 -8.39
N ASP A 473 27.14 20.90 -9.11
CA ASP A 473 27.76 22.15 -8.73
C ASP A 473 26.76 23.17 -8.14
N MET A 474 25.49 22.79 -7.95
CA MET A 474 24.47 23.70 -7.40
C MET A 474 24.59 23.86 -5.89
N MET A 475 24.43 25.08 -5.42
CA MET A 475 24.24 25.35 -3.98
C MET A 475 22.90 24.73 -3.50
N PRO A 476 22.79 24.33 -2.20
CA PRO A 476 21.59 23.65 -1.70
C PRO A 476 20.26 24.36 -2.00
N ALA A 477 20.21 25.71 -1.87
CA ALA A 477 19.00 26.48 -2.14
C ALA A 477 18.60 26.50 -3.63
N ASP A 478 19.60 26.59 -4.53
CA ASP A 478 19.38 26.53 -5.97
C ASP A 478 18.94 25.13 -6.40
N ARG A 479 19.54 24.11 -5.80
CA ARG A 479 19.20 22.70 -5.99
C ARG A 479 17.76 22.41 -5.56
N GLN A 480 17.33 22.88 -4.38
CA GLN A 480 15.94 22.75 -3.93
C GLN A 480 14.96 23.42 -4.91
N SER A 481 15.29 24.64 -5.37
CA SER A 481 14.47 25.36 -6.34
C SER A 481 14.38 24.62 -7.69
N PHE A 482 15.48 24.01 -8.13
CA PHE A 482 15.53 23.20 -9.34
C PHE A 482 14.68 21.92 -9.20
N LEU A 483 14.79 21.21 -8.08
CA LEU A 483 14.05 19.99 -7.81
C LEU A 483 12.54 20.23 -7.61
N ASN A 484 12.14 21.40 -7.05
CA ASN A 484 10.75 21.85 -7.07
C ASN A 484 10.19 21.92 -8.49
N ARG A 485 10.90 22.63 -9.40
CA ARG A 485 10.44 22.77 -10.79
C ARG A 485 10.39 21.43 -11.52
N LYS A 486 11.37 20.53 -11.31
CA LYS A 486 11.39 19.20 -11.91
C LYS A 486 10.20 18.35 -11.44
N SER A 487 9.94 18.28 -10.15
CA SER A 487 8.81 17.53 -9.59
C SER A 487 7.46 18.03 -10.11
N ILE A 488 7.28 19.35 -10.22
CA ILE A 488 6.08 19.95 -10.81
C ILE A 488 5.95 19.58 -12.29
N ALA A 489 7.03 19.72 -13.07
CA ALA A 489 7.01 19.41 -14.50
C ALA A 489 6.73 17.93 -14.80
N TYR A 490 7.20 17.01 -13.95
CA TYR A 490 6.89 15.58 -14.08
C TYR A 490 5.39 15.32 -13.89
N ALA A 491 4.78 15.93 -12.88
CA ALA A 491 3.35 15.78 -12.61
C ALA A 491 2.49 16.40 -13.72
N GLU A 492 2.86 17.58 -14.24
CA GLU A 492 2.20 18.22 -15.38
C GLU A 492 2.27 17.34 -16.63
N LYS A 493 3.44 16.74 -16.91
CA LYS A 493 3.62 15.82 -18.04
C LYS A 493 2.73 14.59 -17.91
N MET A 494 2.61 14.03 -16.71
CA MET A 494 1.69 12.92 -16.43
C MET A 494 0.24 13.32 -16.72
N MET A 495 -0.23 14.45 -16.18
CA MET A 495 -1.60 14.94 -16.41
C MET A 495 -1.91 15.13 -17.89
N GLN A 496 -1.00 15.74 -18.65
CA GLN A 496 -1.15 15.91 -20.09
C GLN A 496 -1.24 14.56 -20.83
N ARG A 497 -0.39 13.61 -20.44
CA ARG A 497 -0.37 12.29 -21.07
C ARG A 497 -1.62 11.47 -20.77
N TRP A 498 -2.15 11.58 -19.54
CA TRP A 498 -3.39 10.90 -19.15
C TRP A 498 -4.64 11.48 -19.83
N ASP A 499 -4.71 12.79 -19.97
CA ASP A 499 -5.76 13.45 -20.78
C ASP A 499 -5.73 12.96 -22.24
N GLN A 500 -4.55 12.90 -22.85
CA GLN A 500 -4.39 12.34 -24.21
C GLN A 500 -4.79 10.87 -24.27
N LEU A 501 -4.40 10.06 -23.27
CA LEU A 501 -4.74 8.64 -23.18
C LEU A 501 -6.25 8.45 -23.08
N ALA A 502 -6.93 9.18 -22.19
CA ALA A 502 -8.37 9.10 -22.04
C ALA A 502 -9.12 9.37 -23.35
N LYS A 503 -8.74 10.44 -24.05
CA LYS A 503 -9.30 10.80 -25.37
C LYS A 503 -9.01 9.75 -26.44
N PHE A 504 -7.81 9.19 -26.44
CA PHE A 504 -7.42 8.11 -27.36
C PHE A 504 -8.25 6.85 -27.12
N LEU A 505 -8.41 6.43 -25.85
CA LEU A 505 -9.17 5.23 -25.47
C LEU A 505 -10.64 5.35 -25.86
N ILE A 506 -11.27 6.50 -25.65
CA ILE A 506 -12.68 6.73 -26.05
C ILE A 506 -12.83 6.54 -27.57
N VAL A 507 -11.92 7.07 -28.38
CA VAL A 507 -12.01 6.94 -29.85
C VAL A 507 -11.70 5.52 -30.29
N ARG A 508 -10.66 4.89 -29.73
CA ARG A 508 -10.21 3.55 -30.16
C ARG A 508 -11.23 2.47 -29.89
N TYR A 509 -11.92 2.55 -28.76
CA TYR A 509 -12.77 1.47 -28.23
C TYR A 509 -14.28 1.82 -28.19
N ASN A 510 -14.74 2.82 -28.97
CA ASN A 510 -16.14 3.15 -29.00
C ASN A 510 -16.99 2.03 -29.63
N ASP A 511 -18.26 1.91 -29.22
CA ASP A 511 -19.26 1.00 -29.79
C ASP A 511 -18.83 -0.48 -29.86
N GLN A 512 -17.99 -0.94 -28.91
CA GLN A 512 -17.46 -2.31 -28.83
C GLN A 512 -16.53 -2.72 -30.00
N ILE A 513 -16.09 -1.80 -30.85
CA ILE A 513 -15.05 -2.06 -31.86
C ILE A 513 -13.66 -1.70 -31.32
N VAL A 514 -12.62 -2.12 -32.02
CA VAL A 514 -11.24 -1.68 -31.82
C VAL A 514 -10.75 -1.02 -33.10
N ARG A 515 -10.67 0.32 -33.09
CA ARG A 515 -10.13 1.05 -34.26
C ARG A 515 -8.65 0.76 -34.41
N ARG A 516 -8.23 0.46 -35.65
CA ARG A 516 -6.84 0.24 -35.97
C ARG A 516 -6.08 1.57 -36.00
N VAL A 517 -4.83 1.51 -35.59
CA VAL A 517 -3.86 2.61 -35.69
C VAL A 517 -2.71 2.17 -36.60
N ASP A 518 -2.09 3.12 -37.27
CA ASP A 518 -0.87 2.90 -38.04
C ASP A 518 0.37 2.81 -37.14
N GLU A 519 1.53 2.68 -37.72
CA GLU A 519 2.84 2.61 -37.05
C GLU A 519 3.16 3.85 -36.19
N ASN A 520 2.54 5.00 -36.50
CA ASN A 520 2.68 6.25 -35.78
C ASN A 520 1.59 6.47 -34.73
N GLY A 521 0.69 5.48 -34.51
CA GLY A 521 -0.42 5.57 -33.58
C GLY A 521 -1.60 6.43 -34.07
N GLN A 522 -1.66 6.79 -35.39
CA GLN A 522 -2.76 7.54 -35.97
C GLN A 522 -3.89 6.61 -36.40
N PHE A 523 -5.13 7.02 -36.18
CA PHE A 523 -6.31 6.20 -36.54
C PHE A 523 -6.44 6.01 -38.05
N ILE A 524 -6.57 4.76 -38.47
CA ILE A 524 -6.93 4.40 -39.84
C ILE A 524 -8.44 4.64 -40.02
N ARG A 525 -8.82 5.50 -40.95
CA ARG A 525 -10.18 6.07 -41.08
C ARG A 525 -11.32 5.04 -41.04
N TRP A 526 -11.16 3.89 -41.69
CA TRP A 526 -12.18 2.84 -41.77
C TRP A 526 -11.72 1.48 -41.23
N GLY A 527 -10.53 1.45 -40.63
CA GLY A 527 -9.98 0.22 -40.08
C GLY A 527 -10.45 -0.04 -38.65
N HIS A 528 -11.18 -1.13 -38.44
CA HIS A 528 -11.52 -1.60 -37.09
C HIS A 528 -11.64 -3.13 -37.05
N ASP A 529 -11.50 -3.67 -35.88
CA ASP A 529 -11.75 -5.06 -35.55
C ASP A 529 -13.00 -5.14 -34.66
N THR A 530 -13.67 -6.29 -34.67
CA THR A 530 -14.84 -6.59 -33.84
C THR A 530 -14.50 -7.78 -32.97
N PRO A 531 -13.77 -7.59 -31.86
CA PRO A 531 -13.45 -8.70 -30.95
C PRO A 531 -14.74 -9.23 -30.31
N GLY A 532 -14.95 -10.52 -30.38
CA GLY A 532 -16.02 -11.21 -29.69
C GLY A 532 -15.63 -11.57 -28.26
N TYR A 533 -16.45 -12.36 -27.59
CA TYR A 533 -16.09 -13.01 -26.35
C TYR A 533 -15.07 -14.11 -26.58
N ASP A 534 -14.27 -14.46 -25.56
CA ASP A 534 -13.43 -15.63 -25.58
C ASP A 534 -14.27 -16.93 -25.56
N GLN A 535 -13.63 -18.07 -25.85
CA GLN A 535 -14.34 -19.36 -25.96
C GLN A 535 -14.95 -19.80 -24.63
N GLN A 536 -14.28 -19.57 -23.51
CA GLN A 536 -14.77 -19.94 -22.19
C GLN A 536 -16.08 -19.19 -21.87
N PHE A 537 -16.13 -17.89 -22.18
CA PHE A 537 -17.31 -17.09 -21.97
C PHE A 537 -18.46 -17.45 -22.92
N ILE A 538 -18.16 -17.77 -24.20
CA ILE A 538 -19.12 -18.29 -25.17
C ILE A 538 -19.75 -19.59 -24.65
N ASP A 539 -18.96 -20.51 -24.13
CA ASP A 539 -19.44 -21.79 -23.57
C ASP A 539 -20.36 -21.55 -22.35
N ALA A 540 -20.02 -20.57 -21.51
CA ALA A 540 -20.84 -20.18 -20.37
C ALA A 540 -22.16 -19.53 -20.80
N ILE A 541 -22.16 -18.70 -21.83
CA ILE A 541 -23.38 -18.13 -22.43
C ILE A 541 -24.27 -19.28 -22.90
N GLY A 542 -23.74 -20.23 -23.66
CA GLY A 542 -24.51 -21.38 -24.16
C GLY A 542 -25.17 -22.18 -23.04
N LYS A 543 -24.43 -22.47 -21.96
CA LYS A 543 -24.97 -23.16 -20.77
C LYS A 543 -26.08 -22.36 -20.06
N SER A 544 -25.91 -21.03 -19.97
CA SER A 544 -26.84 -20.14 -19.26
C SER A 544 -28.12 -19.86 -20.04
N THR A 545 -28.04 -19.80 -21.36
CA THR A 545 -29.14 -19.34 -22.23
C THR A 545 -29.90 -20.46 -22.92
N GLY A 546 -29.41 -21.70 -22.84
CA GLY A 546 -30.02 -22.83 -23.55
C GLY A 546 -30.08 -22.58 -25.06
N ASP A 547 -31.20 -22.88 -25.65
CA ASP A 547 -31.41 -22.73 -27.12
C ASP A 547 -31.73 -21.31 -27.60
N ARG A 548 -31.79 -20.33 -26.69
CA ARG A 548 -32.21 -18.95 -27.02
C ARG A 548 -31.48 -18.30 -28.20
N TYR A 549 -30.18 -18.59 -28.32
CA TYR A 549 -29.30 -18.01 -29.34
C TYR A 549 -28.82 -19.04 -30.37
N LEU A 550 -29.30 -20.30 -30.29
CA LEU A 550 -28.97 -21.28 -31.29
C LEU A 550 -29.67 -20.93 -32.63
N LEU A 551 -28.94 -21.16 -33.72
CA LEU A 551 -29.53 -21.08 -35.04
C LEU A 551 -30.63 -22.13 -35.19
N LYS A 552 -31.76 -21.80 -35.79
CA LYS A 552 -32.89 -22.72 -35.95
C LYS A 552 -32.51 -24.01 -36.64
N GLU A 553 -31.63 -23.96 -37.61
CA GLU A 553 -31.08 -25.16 -38.31
C GLU A 553 -30.36 -26.16 -37.38
N VAL A 554 -29.76 -25.66 -36.28
CA VAL A 554 -29.10 -26.49 -35.26
C VAL A 554 -30.14 -27.14 -34.37
N ILE A 555 -31.18 -26.41 -33.98
CA ILE A 555 -32.32 -26.94 -33.20
C ILE A 555 -33.04 -28.02 -33.97
N ASP A 556 -33.40 -27.77 -35.23
CA ASP A 556 -34.10 -28.72 -36.10
C ASP A 556 -33.27 -30.02 -36.33
N ARG A 557 -31.93 -29.97 -36.27
CA ARG A 557 -31.08 -31.15 -36.36
C ARG A 557 -31.02 -31.99 -35.06
N ARG A 558 -31.22 -31.35 -33.90
CA ARG A 558 -31.27 -32.05 -32.60
C ARG A 558 -32.59 -32.75 -32.38
N GLU A 559 -33.67 -32.28 -33.00
CA GLU A 559 -35.00 -32.84 -32.90
C GLU A 559 -35.25 -33.99 -33.89
N ARG A 560 -34.33 -34.22 -34.87
CA ARG A 560 -34.32 -35.36 -35.81
C ARG A 560 -33.41 -36.47 -35.30
#